data_366519d73dc87ef1a418f1c842a6acca
#
_entry.id   366519d73dc87ef1a418f1c842a6acca
#
_cell.length_a   1.000
_cell.length_b   1.000
_cell.length_c   1.000
_cell.angle_alpha   90.00
_cell.angle_beta   90.00
_cell.angle_gamma   90.00
#
_symmetry.space_group_name_H-M   'P 1'
#
loop_
_entity.id
_entity.type
_entity.pdbx_description
1 polymer ?
#
loop_
_entity_poly.entity_id
_entity_poly.type
_entity_poly.pdbx_seq_one_letter_code
_entity_poly.pdbx_strand_id
1 'polypeptide(L)' 'MNLSPKRLIKFLEYNGYIFKRAKGSHQLYHNPVTNKTVIVPVHGGKNMKKGTFLAIIKQAGLDKIDLD' A
#
# COMPACT_ATOMS: atom_id res chain seq x y z
N MET A 1 -11.82 -3.09 -10.91
CA MET A 1 -11.08 -2.55 -9.75
C MET A 1 -9.79 -1.90 -10.23
N ASN A 2 -9.50 -0.71 -9.74
CA ASN A 2 -8.23 -0.04 -10.07
C ASN A 2 -7.13 -0.57 -9.16
N LEU A 3 -6.16 -1.27 -9.72
CA LEU A 3 -5.07 -1.91 -8.99
C LEU A 3 -3.75 -1.13 -9.09
N SER A 4 -3.80 0.17 -9.35
CA SER A 4 -2.59 0.96 -9.48
C SER A 4 -1.88 1.10 -8.13
N PRO A 5 -0.53 1.07 -8.12
CA PRO A 5 0.23 1.33 -6.89
C PRO A 5 -0.09 2.70 -6.30
N LYS A 6 -0.31 3.69 -7.15
CA LYS A 6 -0.65 5.05 -6.72
C LYS A 6 -1.93 5.08 -5.89
N ARG A 7 -2.95 4.33 -6.31
CA ARG A 7 -4.21 4.26 -5.57
C ARG A 7 -4.02 3.61 -4.21
N LEU A 8 -3.25 2.51 -4.17
CA LEU A 8 -2.95 1.83 -2.92
C LEU A 8 -2.19 2.74 -1.96
N ILE A 9 -1.18 3.45 -2.47
CA ILE A 9 -0.38 4.37 -1.67
C ILE A 9 -1.23 5.48 -1.08
N LYS A 10 -2.10 6.08 -1.87
CA LYS A 10 -3.02 7.12 -1.37
C LYS A 10 -3.91 6.59 -0.27
N PHE A 11 -4.42 5.37 -0.42
CA PHE A 11 -5.24 4.73 0.59
C PHE A 11 -4.47 4.50 1.89
N LEU A 12 -3.22 4.02 1.76
CA LEU A 12 -2.35 3.83 2.93
C LEU A 12 -2.08 5.17 3.63
N GLU A 13 -1.72 6.19 2.87
CA GLU A 13 -1.44 7.52 3.42
C GLU A 13 -2.66 8.11 4.13
N TYR A 14 -3.83 7.96 3.53
CA TYR A 14 -5.08 8.41 4.14
C TYR A 14 -5.32 7.74 5.49
N ASN A 15 -4.84 6.52 5.67
CA ASN A 15 -5.00 5.74 6.89
C ASN A 15 -3.79 5.80 7.82
N GLY A 16 -2.94 6.81 7.68
CA GLY A 16 -1.86 7.08 8.62
C GLY A 16 -0.51 6.45 8.29
N TYR A 17 -0.37 5.85 7.11
CA TYR A 17 0.91 5.31 6.69
C TYR A 17 1.79 6.39 6.10
N ILE A 18 3.08 6.34 6.41
CA ILE A 18 4.06 7.32 5.99
C ILE A 18 5.15 6.61 5.18
N PHE A 19 5.52 7.19 4.05
CA PHE A 19 6.64 6.69 3.25
C PHE A 19 7.93 6.80 4.07
N LYS A 20 8.70 5.71 4.13
CA LYS A 20 9.96 5.68 4.86
C LYS A 20 11.15 5.59 3.93
N ARG A 21 11.11 4.71 2.95
CA ARG A 21 12.22 4.53 2.02
C ARG A 21 11.79 3.68 0.83
N ALA A 22 12.58 3.73 -0.23
CA ALA A 22 12.43 2.86 -1.38
C ALA A 22 13.73 2.10 -1.61
N LYS A 23 13.60 0.84 -2.01
CA LYS A 23 14.73 0.03 -2.45
C LYS A 23 14.33 -0.63 -3.75
N GLY A 24 14.94 -0.19 -4.86
CA GLY A 24 14.51 -0.60 -6.18
C GLY A 24 13.04 -0.24 -6.41
N SER A 25 12.24 -1.21 -6.80
CA SER A 25 10.80 -1.01 -7.03
C SER A 25 9.96 -1.16 -5.77
N HIS A 26 10.57 -1.44 -4.62
CA HIS A 26 9.83 -1.62 -3.36
C HIS A 26 9.84 -0.35 -2.54
N GLN A 27 8.64 0.12 -2.17
CA GLN A 27 8.48 1.28 -1.30
C GLN A 27 7.95 0.83 0.06
N LEU A 28 8.62 1.25 1.13
CA LEU A 28 8.28 0.86 2.48
C LEU A 28 7.48 1.97 3.15
N TYR A 29 6.30 1.60 3.67
CA TYR A 29 5.40 2.51 4.39
C TYR A 29 5.21 2.00 5.81
N HIS A 30 5.15 2.93 6.76
CA HIS A 30 5.01 2.63 8.18
C HIS A 30 3.92 3.48 8.80
N ASN A 31 3.11 2.86 9.64
CA ASN A 31 2.09 3.56 10.42
C ASN A 31 2.59 3.68 11.87
N PRO A 32 2.94 4.89 12.33
CA PRO A 32 3.48 5.05 13.69
C PRO A 32 2.44 4.82 14.79
N VAL A 33 1.16 4.91 14.48
CA VAL A 33 0.10 4.67 15.46
C VAL A 33 -0.05 3.19 15.76
N THR A 34 -0.11 2.36 14.72
CA THR A 34 -0.29 0.90 14.86
C THR A 34 1.03 0.15 14.89
N ASN A 35 2.13 0.81 14.53
CA ASN A 35 3.46 0.22 14.39
C ASN A 35 3.51 -0.88 13.31
N LYS A 36 2.64 -0.81 12.35
CA LYS A 36 2.62 -1.75 11.22
C LYS A 36 3.41 -1.19 10.04
N THR A 37 4.06 -2.08 9.31
CA THR A 37 4.86 -1.74 8.13
C THR A 37 4.41 -2.59 6.97
N VAL A 38 4.29 -1.98 5.78
CA VAL A 38 3.98 -2.69 4.55
C VAL A 38 4.93 -2.28 3.44
N ILE A 39 5.12 -3.18 2.48
CA ILE A 39 5.95 -2.93 1.31
C ILE A 39 5.05 -2.92 0.09
N VAL A 40 5.13 -1.86 -0.71
CA VAL A 40 4.35 -1.71 -1.93
C VAL A 40 5.28 -1.83 -3.13
N PRO A 41 5.10 -2.84 -3.99
CA PRO A 41 5.88 -2.93 -5.23
C PRO A 41 5.35 -1.90 -6.24
N VAL A 42 6.26 -1.07 -6.76
CA VAL A 42 5.91 -0.04 -7.74
C VAL A 42 6.76 -0.26 -8.99
N HIS A 43 6.13 -0.74 -10.04
CA HIS A 43 6.81 -1.07 -11.28
C HIS A 43 6.37 -0.15 -12.41
N GLY A 44 6.93 1.06 -12.45
CA GLY A 44 6.76 1.96 -13.58
C GLY A 44 5.31 2.26 -13.96
N GLY A 45 4.41 2.35 -13.01
CA GLY A 45 3.01 2.64 -13.28
C GLY A 45 2.16 1.43 -13.65
N LYS A 46 2.73 0.24 -13.70
CA LYS A 46 1.96 -0.97 -13.98
C LYS A 46 1.02 -1.29 -12.83
N ASN A 47 -0.17 -1.80 -13.16
CA ASN A 47 -1.10 -2.27 -12.15
C ASN A 47 -0.52 -3.48 -11.41
N MET A 48 -0.90 -3.60 -10.14
CA MET A 48 -0.52 -4.72 -9.32
C MET A 48 -1.44 -5.90 -9.59
N LYS A 49 -0.98 -7.10 -9.27
CA LYS A 49 -1.86 -8.26 -9.24
C LYS A 49 -2.87 -8.07 -8.11
N LYS A 50 -4.12 -8.46 -8.37
CA LYS A 50 -5.21 -8.28 -7.41
C LYS A 50 -4.90 -8.91 -6.06
N GLY A 51 -4.35 -10.13 -6.04
CA GLY A 51 -4.00 -10.80 -4.80
C GLY A 51 -2.97 -10.04 -3.98
N THR A 52 -1.94 -9.50 -4.63
CA THR A 52 -0.91 -8.69 -3.97
C THR A 52 -1.51 -7.41 -3.40
N PHE A 53 -2.33 -6.73 -4.20
CA PHE A 53 -2.99 -5.48 -3.78
C PHE A 53 -3.83 -5.72 -2.52
N LEU A 54 -4.69 -6.74 -2.54
CA LEU A 54 -5.57 -7.03 -1.40
C LEU A 54 -4.79 -7.54 -0.18
N ALA A 55 -3.71 -8.29 -0.39
CA ALA A 55 -2.87 -8.78 0.70
C ALA A 55 -2.21 -7.62 1.45
N ILE A 56 -1.76 -6.59 0.75
CA ILE A 56 -1.16 -5.42 1.37
C ILE A 56 -2.18 -4.67 2.22
N ILE A 57 -3.40 -4.50 1.71
CA ILE A 57 -4.48 -3.88 2.46
C ILE A 57 -4.74 -4.63 3.76
N LYS A 58 -4.78 -5.96 3.68
CA LYS A 58 -4.98 -6.82 4.86
C LYS A 58 -3.82 -6.71 5.84
N GLN A 59 -2.58 -6.75 5.36
CA GLN A 59 -1.40 -6.59 6.20
C GLN A 59 -1.37 -5.24 6.90
N ALA A 60 -1.90 -4.21 6.25
CA ALA A 60 -1.99 -2.87 6.80
C ALA A 60 -3.07 -2.75 7.88
N GLY A 61 -3.83 -3.81 8.12
CA GLY A 61 -4.93 -3.78 9.08
C GLY A 61 -6.15 -3.02 8.59
N LEU A 62 -6.27 -2.84 7.28
CA LEU A 62 -7.34 -2.07 6.66
C LEU A 62 -8.33 -3.01 5.96
N ASP A 63 -9.50 -2.46 5.62
CA ASP A 63 -10.52 -3.20 4.90
C ASP A 63 -10.66 -2.64 3.49
N LYS A 64 -10.76 -3.51 2.49
CA LYS A 64 -10.93 -3.10 1.10
C LYS A 64 -12.22 -2.31 0.86
N ILE A 65 -13.21 -2.49 1.71
CA ILE A 65 -14.48 -1.74 1.63
C ILE A 65 -14.22 -0.25 1.75
N ASP A 66 -13.26 0.15 2.57
CA ASP A 66 -12.95 1.55 2.80
C ASP A 66 -12.19 2.19 1.64
N LEU A 67 -11.74 1.38 0.68
CA LEU A 67 -10.99 1.85 -0.47
C LEU A 67 -11.86 2.64 -1.44
N ASP A 68 -13.12 2.34 -1.51
CA ASP A 68 -14.10 3.01 -2.35
C ASP A 68 -14.91 4.03 -1.53
#